data_50670554333f7927fa939b1e7e6fa5bd
#
_entry.id   50670554333f7927fa939b1e7e6fa5bd
#
_cell.length_a   1.000
_cell.length_b   1.000
_cell.length_c   1.000
_cell.angle_alpha   90.00
_cell.angle_beta   90.00
_cell.angle_gamma   90.00
#
_symmetry.space_group_name_H-M   'P 1'
#
loop_
_entity.id
_entity.type
_entity.pdbx_description
1 polymer ?
#
loop_
_entity_poly.entity_id
_entity_poly.type
_entity_poly.pdbx_seq_one_letter_code
_entity_poly.pdbx_strand_id
1 'polypeptide(L)'
;MRDEPPAAPEWSVAAAVEGREISFPNGFVGCTDWKRFMLQSPPEHAPIRVLQSLDNPELALFVLDPFLLSPDYAIDMPEAERRLVQLDKAEDAVLLVLLVIRRDPLLVTANLVGPVVINSRSGLGCQLVLEDTDYSVRHLVYSEHPGQGDKEDAA
;
A
#
# COMPACT_ATOMS: atom_id res chain seq x y z
N MET A 1 28.65 -17.63 4.50
CA MET A 1 27.94 -16.54 4.50
C MET A 1 26.62 -16.78 3.90
N ARG A 2 25.73 -16.11 4.30
CA ARG A 2 24.51 -16.42 3.86
C ARG A 2 24.09 -15.55 2.74
N ASP A 3 23.20 -15.98 2.01
CA ASP A 3 22.74 -15.27 0.88
C ASP A 3 21.74 -14.27 1.33
N GLU A 4 22.25 -13.13 1.66
CA GLU A 4 21.36 -12.07 1.96
C GLU A 4 20.71 -11.59 0.71
N PRO A 5 19.43 -11.29 0.74
CA PRO A 5 18.85 -10.55 -0.37
C PRO A 5 19.54 -9.20 -0.46
N PRO A 6 19.46 -8.55 -1.60
CA PRO A 6 19.99 -7.21 -1.70
C PRO A 6 19.48 -6.38 -0.54
N ALA A 7 20.28 -5.45 -0.11
CA ALA A 7 19.93 -4.64 1.01
C ALA A 7 18.49 -4.20 0.88
N ALA A 8 17.71 -4.53 1.89
CA ALA A 8 16.34 -4.11 1.88
C ALA A 8 16.29 -2.60 1.83
N PRO A 9 15.31 -2.04 1.17
CA PRO A 9 15.13 -0.60 1.29
C PRO A 9 14.96 -0.28 2.76
N GLU A 10 15.02 0.97 3.09
CA GLU A 10 14.93 1.39 4.48
C GLU A 10 13.58 1.09 5.11
N TRP A 11 12.62 0.70 4.29
CA TRP A 11 11.24 0.47 4.75
C TRP A 11 11.10 -0.90 5.38
N SER A 12 10.26 -0.97 6.43
CA SER A 12 9.94 -2.25 7.02
C SER A 12 9.05 -3.07 6.13
N VAL A 13 9.05 -4.39 6.33
CA VAL A 13 8.14 -5.25 5.60
C VAL A 13 6.78 -5.25 6.30
N ALA A 14 5.76 -5.57 5.50
CA ALA A 14 4.39 -5.53 5.99
C ALA A 14 4.14 -6.49 7.15
N ALA A 15 4.90 -7.57 7.24
CA ALA A 15 4.75 -8.51 8.34
C ALA A 15 4.89 -7.85 9.70
N ALA A 16 5.61 -6.72 9.76
CA ALA A 16 5.80 -6.02 11.03
C ALA A 16 4.51 -5.50 11.63
N VAL A 17 3.45 -5.33 10.83
CA VAL A 17 2.18 -4.80 11.33
C VAL A 17 1.03 -5.78 11.15
N GLU A 18 1.30 -7.01 10.71
CA GLU A 18 0.23 -7.98 10.53
C GLU A 18 -0.46 -8.28 11.84
N GLY A 19 -1.80 -8.35 11.80
CA GLY A 19 -2.58 -8.71 12.97
C GLY A 19 -2.68 -7.63 14.00
N ARG A 20 -2.17 -6.44 13.71
CA ARG A 20 -2.24 -5.32 14.64
C ARG A 20 -3.28 -4.32 14.17
N GLU A 21 -3.85 -3.61 15.12
CA GLU A 21 -4.74 -2.50 14.78
C GLU A 21 -3.89 -1.34 14.26
N ILE A 22 -4.34 -0.77 13.15
CA ILE A 22 -3.68 0.37 12.53
C ILE A 22 -4.68 1.51 12.51
N SER A 23 -4.26 2.66 13.03
CA SER A 23 -5.13 3.84 13.09
C SER A 23 -4.69 4.86 12.05
N PHE A 24 -5.66 5.40 11.33
CA PHE A 24 -5.43 6.43 10.33
C PHE A 24 -6.09 7.71 10.82
N PRO A 25 -5.35 8.58 11.50
CA PRO A 25 -5.97 9.76 12.14
C PRO A 25 -6.76 10.63 11.18
N ASN A 26 -6.29 10.76 9.93
CA ASN A 26 -6.98 11.56 8.92
C ASN A 26 -7.74 10.70 7.92
N GLY A 27 -7.87 9.40 8.17
CA GLY A 27 -8.54 8.50 7.24
C GLY A 27 -7.76 8.36 5.95
N PHE A 28 -8.49 8.10 4.87
CA PHE A 28 -7.92 7.94 3.53
C PHE A 28 -8.37 9.11 2.66
N VAL A 29 -7.66 9.31 1.56
CA VAL A 29 -7.99 10.37 0.61
C VAL A 29 -9.42 10.13 0.10
N GLY A 30 -10.29 11.12 0.30
CA GLY A 30 -11.69 11.01 -0.09
C GLY A 30 -12.55 10.21 0.86
N CYS A 31 -11.96 9.60 1.89
CA CYS A 31 -12.70 8.76 2.84
C CYS A 31 -12.16 9.01 4.24
N THR A 32 -12.42 10.18 4.76
CA THR A 32 -11.80 10.64 6.00
C THR A 32 -12.31 9.93 7.24
N ASP A 33 -13.40 9.19 7.13
CA ASP A 33 -13.94 8.41 8.25
C ASP A 33 -13.42 6.97 8.29
N TRP A 34 -12.55 6.59 7.37
CA TRP A 34 -11.95 5.25 7.36
C TRP A 34 -10.74 5.27 8.28
N LYS A 35 -10.91 4.89 9.54
CA LYS A 35 -9.89 5.19 10.55
C LYS A 35 -9.22 4.01 11.21
N ARG A 36 -9.87 2.84 11.31
CA ARG A 36 -9.27 1.72 12.03
C ARG A 36 -9.30 0.47 11.19
N PHE A 37 -8.16 -0.15 11.06
CA PHE A 37 -8.00 -1.33 10.20
C PHE A 37 -7.07 -2.33 10.86
N MET A 38 -7.13 -3.57 10.39
CA MET A 38 -6.17 -4.60 10.74
C MET A 38 -5.61 -5.19 9.46
N LEU A 39 -4.30 -5.35 9.40
CA LEU A 39 -3.67 -5.93 8.22
C LEU A 39 -3.67 -7.44 8.34
N GLN A 40 -4.15 -8.10 7.30
CA GLN A 40 -4.23 -9.55 7.23
C GLN A 40 -3.55 -10.04 5.97
N SER A 41 -2.98 -11.26 6.04
CA SER A 41 -2.25 -11.84 4.92
C SER A 41 -2.75 -13.24 4.65
N PRO A 42 -3.92 -13.40 4.02
CA PRO A 42 -4.44 -14.73 3.72
C PRO A 42 -3.46 -15.47 2.80
N PRO A 43 -3.02 -16.67 3.16
CA PRO A 43 -2.02 -17.36 2.33
C PRO A 43 -2.48 -17.63 0.91
N GLU A 44 -3.77 -17.84 0.72
CA GLU A 44 -4.29 -18.16 -0.61
C GLU A 44 -4.24 -16.97 -1.55
N HIS A 45 -4.02 -15.76 -1.02
CA HIS A 45 -3.97 -14.56 -1.85
C HIS A 45 -2.58 -13.93 -1.88
N ALA A 46 -1.58 -14.58 -1.27
CA ALA A 46 -0.24 -14.02 -1.26
C ALA A 46 0.21 -13.73 -2.68
N PRO A 47 0.89 -12.62 -2.91
CA PRO A 47 1.40 -11.63 -1.96
C PRO A 47 0.43 -10.50 -1.62
N ILE A 48 -0.82 -10.60 -2.04
CA ILE A 48 -1.82 -9.57 -1.76
C ILE A 48 -2.24 -9.69 -0.30
N ARG A 49 -2.31 -8.54 0.37
CA ARG A 49 -2.76 -8.46 1.74
C ARG A 49 -4.05 -7.67 1.80
N VAL A 50 -4.70 -7.69 2.95
CA VAL A 50 -6.00 -7.05 3.12
C VAL A 50 -5.95 -6.15 4.35
N LEU A 51 -6.36 -4.90 4.17
CA LEU A 51 -6.65 -4.01 5.30
C LEU A 51 -8.13 -4.11 5.56
N GLN A 52 -8.47 -4.81 6.62
CA GLN A 52 -9.86 -5.02 7.01
C GLN A 52 -10.28 -3.94 7.98
N SER A 53 -11.37 -3.24 7.68
CA SER A 53 -11.88 -2.23 8.59
C SER A 53 -12.38 -2.89 9.87
N LEU A 54 -12.07 -2.26 10.99
CA LEU A 54 -12.58 -2.70 12.29
C LEU A 54 -13.91 -2.06 12.61
N ASP A 55 -14.30 -1.04 11.88
CA ASP A 55 -15.55 -0.33 12.11
C ASP A 55 -16.65 -0.75 11.15
N ASN A 56 -16.28 -1.31 10.00
CA ASN A 56 -17.25 -1.71 8.98
C ASN A 56 -16.79 -3.05 8.41
N PRO A 57 -17.48 -4.15 8.77
CA PRO A 57 -17.06 -5.49 8.32
C PRO A 57 -17.12 -5.67 6.81
N GLU A 58 -17.86 -4.81 6.10
CA GLU A 58 -17.93 -4.92 4.64
C GLU A 58 -16.84 -4.13 3.93
N LEU A 59 -16.02 -3.39 4.66
CA LEU A 59 -14.99 -2.58 4.05
C LEU A 59 -13.64 -3.28 4.20
N ALA A 60 -13.07 -3.67 3.10
CA ALA A 60 -11.75 -4.28 3.06
C ALA A 60 -11.01 -3.72 1.86
N LEU A 61 -9.75 -3.36 2.06
CA LEU A 61 -8.91 -2.79 1.02
C LEU A 61 -7.81 -3.78 0.70
N PHE A 62 -7.63 -4.08 -0.58
CA PHE A 62 -6.53 -4.94 -1.01
C PHE A 62 -5.28 -4.09 -1.19
N VAL A 63 -4.17 -4.59 -0.69
CA VAL A 63 -2.90 -3.85 -0.70
C VAL A 63 -1.77 -4.77 -1.14
N LEU A 64 -0.70 -4.16 -1.61
CA LEU A 64 0.46 -4.88 -2.11
C LEU A 64 1.71 -4.08 -1.80
N ASP A 65 2.80 -4.80 -1.58
CA ASP A 65 4.12 -4.20 -1.43
C ASP A 65 4.52 -3.58 -2.76
N PRO A 66 4.71 -2.25 -2.82
CA PRO A 66 5.00 -1.60 -4.10
C PRO A 66 6.34 -2.01 -4.70
N PHE A 67 7.27 -2.49 -3.89
CA PHE A 67 8.57 -2.90 -4.41
C PHE A 67 8.49 -4.16 -5.26
N LEU A 68 7.38 -4.90 -5.17
CA LEU A 68 7.14 -6.03 -6.06
C LEU A 68 6.79 -5.57 -7.47
N LEU A 69 6.29 -4.35 -7.60
CA LEU A 69 5.88 -3.79 -8.89
C LEU A 69 6.94 -2.89 -9.47
N SER A 70 7.64 -2.18 -8.61
CA SER A 70 8.66 -1.22 -9.03
C SER A 70 9.76 -1.28 -8.00
N PRO A 71 10.84 -2.04 -8.27
CA PRO A 71 11.90 -2.20 -7.27
C PRO A 71 12.55 -0.88 -6.87
N ASP A 72 12.50 0.12 -7.76
CA ASP A 72 13.08 1.43 -7.47
C ASP A 72 12.07 2.40 -6.91
N TYR A 73 10.89 1.92 -6.50
CA TYR A 73 9.86 2.79 -5.98
C TYR A 73 10.40 3.61 -4.82
N ALA A 74 10.18 4.92 -4.88
CA ALA A 74 10.68 5.82 -3.87
C ALA A 74 9.68 6.94 -3.66
N ILE A 75 9.59 7.40 -2.43
CA ILE A 75 8.68 8.48 -2.09
C ILE A 75 9.42 9.50 -1.21
N ASP A 76 8.93 10.73 -1.28
CA ASP A 76 9.29 11.76 -0.31
C ASP A 76 8.10 11.96 0.59
N MET A 77 8.29 11.77 1.87
CA MET A 77 7.21 11.92 2.82
C MET A 77 7.26 13.32 3.42
N PRO A 78 6.19 14.12 3.22
CA PRO A 78 6.20 15.46 3.79
C PRO A 78 6.27 15.44 5.30
N GLU A 79 6.81 16.50 5.85
CA GLU A 79 7.05 16.60 7.29
C GLU A 79 5.74 16.49 8.09
N ALA A 80 4.66 17.08 7.58
CA ALA A 80 3.39 17.03 8.28
C ALA A 80 2.90 15.59 8.45
N GLU A 81 3.02 14.79 7.40
CA GLU A 81 2.60 13.39 7.46
C GLU A 81 3.54 12.58 8.34
N ARG A 82 4.83 12.88 8.30
CA ARG A 82 5.77 12.19 9.19
C ARG A 82 5.39 12.40 10.65
N ARG A 83 5.04 13.63 10.99
CA ARG A 83 4.61 13.95 12.36
C ARG A 83 3.30 13.29 12.70
N LEU A 84 2.37 13.26 11.74
CA LEU A 84 1.07 12.66 11.97
C LEU A 84 1.19 11.22 12.42
N VAL A 85 2.09 10.46 11.79
CA VAL A 85 2.27 9.04 12.13
C VAL A 85 3.44 8.83 13.07
N GLN A 86 4.07 9.91 13.54
CA GLN A 86 5.16 9.86 14.52
C GLN A 86 6.36 9.07 14.01
N LEU A 87 6.67 9.23 12.73
CA LEU A 87 7.72 8.45 12.10
C LEU A 87 9.06 9.15 12.25
N ASP A 88 9.94 8.54 13.03
CA ASP A 88 11.28 9.08 13.26
C ASP A 88 12.33 8.41 12.40
N LYS A 89 12.15 7.14 12.10
CA LYS A 89 13.13 6.36 11.37
C LYS A 89 12.49 5.72 10.15
N ALA A 90 13.14 5.87 9.00
CA ALA A 90 12.60 5.30 7.77
C ALA A 90 12.42 3.79 7.88
N GLU A 91 13.26 3.13 8.66
CA GLU A 91 13.18 1.68 8.81
C GLU A 91 11.91 1.22 9.52
N ASP A 92 11.20 2.13 10.19
CA ASP A 92 9.93 1.80 10.84
C ASP A 92 8.75 1.96 9.89
N ALA A 93 8.96 2.49 8.71
CA ALA A 93 7.88 2.75 7.78
C ALA A 93 7.58 1.52 6.93
N VAL A 94 6.31 1.16 6.86
CA VAL A 94 5.81 0.12 5.98
C VAL A 94 5.07 0.81 4.84
N LEU A 95 5.44 0.48 3.60
CA LEU A 95 4.77 1.03 2.43
C LEU A 95 3.87 -0.01 1.81
N LEU A 96 2.66 0.39 1.49
CA LEU A 96 1.71 -0.45 0.77
C LEU A 96 1.00 0.41 -0.26
N VAL A 97 0.56 -0.22 -1.35
CA VAL A 97 -0.26 0.49 -2.33
C VAL A 97 -1.59 -0.22 -2.46
N LEU A 98 -2.64 0.57 -2.68
CA LEU A 98 -3.98 0.05 -2.81
C LEU A 98 -4.17 -0.54 -4.20
N LEU A 99 -4.90 -1.63 -4.26
CA LEU A 99 -5.22 -2.30 -5.51
C LEU A 99 -6.68 -2.07 -5.86
N VAL A 100 -6.94 -1.97 -7.16
CA VAL A 100 -8.29 -2.02 -7.69
C VAL A 100 -8.41 -3.31 -8.47
N ILE A 101 -9.41 -4.11 -8.11
CA ILE A 101 -9.64 -5.41 -8.72
C ILE A 101 -10.95 -5.34 -9.47
N ARG A 102 -10.89 -5.52 -10.78
CA ARG A 102 -12.07 -5.55 -11.63
C ARG A 102 -12.18 -6.94 -12.22
N ARG A 103 -13.41 -7.35 -12.48
CA ARG A 103 -13.65 -8.71 -12.94
C ARG A 103 -14.36 -8.71 -14.28
N ASP A 104 -14.28 -9.85 -14.97
CA ASP A 104 -15.00 -10.15 -16.21
C ASP A 104 -14.59 -9.24 -17.35
N PRO A 105 -13.32 -9.22 -17.77
CA PRO A 105 -12.20 -10.07 -17.33
C PRO A 105 -11.47 -9.50 -16.11
N LEU A 106 -10.69 -10.33 -15.49
CA LEU A 106 -9.93 -9.90 -14.31
C LEU A 106 -8.86 -8.91 -14.69
N LEU A 107 -8.86 -7.79 -13.99
CA LEU A 107 -7.86 -6.74 -14.18
C LEU A 107 -7.52 -6.18 -12.81
N VAL A 108 -6.24 -6.18 -12.48
CA VAL A 108 -5.77 -5.68 -11.19
C VAL A 108 -4.79 -4.55 -11.47
N THR A 109 -5.04 -3.39 -10.87
CA THR A 109 -4.13 -2.26 -10.97
C THR A 109 -3.80 -1.75 -9.58
N ALA A 110 -2.67 -1.05 -9.48
CA ALA A 110 -2.18 -0.50 -8.22
C ALA A 110 -2.02 1.00 -8.33
N ASN A 111 -2.36 1.69 -7.25
CA ASN A 111 -2.21 3.14 -7.20
C ASN A 111 -0.83 3.47 -6.62
N LEU A 112 0.14 3.70 -7.50
CA LEU A 112 1.49 4.05 -7.06
C LEU A 112 1.64 5.53 -6.70
N VAL A 113 0.60 6.33 -6.93
CA VAL A 113 0.62 7.75 -6.62
C VAL A 113 0.08 8.03 -5.22
N GLY A 114 -0.70 7.10 -4.68
CA GLY A 114 -1.31 7.27 -3.37
C GLY A 114 -0.92 6.19 -2.37
N PRO A 115 0.38 6.06 -2.05
CA PRO A 115 0.80 4.97 -1.17
C PRO A 115 0.32 5.17 0.25
N VAL A 116 0.16 4.06 0.93
CA VAL A 116 -0.17 4.02 2.35
C VAL A 116 1.14 3.80 3.11
N VAL A 117 1.39 4.66 4.08
CA VAL A 117 2.57 4.55 4.95
C VAL A 117 2.09 4.24 6.35
N ILE A 118 2.63 3.18 6.94
CA ILE A 118 2.28 2.78 8.29
C ILE A 118 3.56 2.76 9.11
N ASN A 119 3.51 3.40 10.28
CA ASN A 119 4.62 3.34 11.21
C ASN A 119 4.48 2.08 12.05
N SER A 120 5.42 1.14 11.90
CA SER A 120 5.33 -0.14 12.60
C SER A 120 5.48 0.00 14.11
N ARG A 121 6.03 1.09 14.59
CA ARG A 121 6.16 1.30 16.02
C ARG A 121 4.90 1.86 16.64
N SER A 122 4.34 2.89 16.03
CA SER A 122 3.17 3.56 16.60
C SER A 122 1.85 2.93 16.20
N GLY A 123 1.82 2.19 15.09
CA GLY A 123 0.56 1.67 14.56
C GLY A 123 -0.27 2.73 13.86
N LEU A 124 0.33 3.87 13.55
CA LEU A 124 -0.37 4.95 12.87
C LEU A 124 -0.07 4.92 11.38
N GLY A 125 -1.06 5.23 10.57
CA GLY A 125 -0.90 5.23 9.13
C GLY A 125 -1.50 6.45 8.48
N CYS A 126 -1.10 6.67 7.24
CA CYS A 126 -1.68 7.73 6.42
C CYS A 126 -1.53 7.36 4.96
N GLN A 127 -2.38 7.94 4.13
CA GLN A 127 -2.25 7.81 2.68
C GLN A 127 -1.63 9.10 2.16
N LEU A 128 -0.60 8.96 1.34
CA LEU A 128 0.04 10.10 0.72
C LEU A 128 -0.54 10.32 -0.66
N VAL A 129 -0.34 11.53 -1.20
CA VAL A 129 -0.58 11.81 -2.61
C VAL A 129 0.74 12.36 -3.14
N LEU A 130 1.41 11.58 -3.98
CA LEU A 130 2.69 12.00 -4.53
C LEU A 130 2.47 13.04 -5.62
N GLU A 131 3.34 14.04 -5.66
CA GLU A 131 3.29 15.08 -6.66
C GLU A 131 4.54 15.00 -7.51
N ASP A 132 4.43 15.50 -8.73
CA ASP A 132 5.58 15.57 -9.65
C ASP A 132 6.24 14.21 -9.81
N THR A 133 5.42 13.18 -10.04
CA THR A 133 5.92 11.83 -10.17
C THR A 133 5.48 11.22 -11.49
N ASP A 134 6.28 10.28 -11.99
CA ASP A 134 5.93 9.53 -13.19
C ASP A 134 5.13 8.28 -12.86
N TYR A 135 4.86 8.02 -11.62
CA TYR A 135 4.06 6.85 -11.24
C TYR A 135 2.62 7.00 -11.70
N SER A 136 1.95 5.87 -11.84
CA SER A 136 0.57 5.83 -12.33
C SER A 136 -0.39 5.49 -11.20
N VAL A 137 -1.60 6.05 -11.27
CA VAL A 137 -2.67 5.66 -10.35
C VAL A 137 -3.25 4.31 -10.73
N ARG A 138 -2.95 3.82 -11.93
CA ARG A 138 -3.46 2.54 -12.42
C ARG A 138 -2.32 1.72 -13.00
N HIS A 139 -1.31 1.47 -12.21
CA HIS A 139 -0.18 0.64 -12.63
C HIS A 139 -0.66 -0.80 -12.78
N LEU A 140 -0.43 -1.39 -13.94
CA LEU A 140 -0.92 -2.73 -14.23
C LEU A 140 -0.21 -3.77 -13.36
N VAL A 141 -0.99 -4.58 -12.66
CA VAL A 141 -0.48 -5.69 -11.86
C VAL A 141 -0.75 -7.01 -12.57
N TYR A 142 -1.98 -7.20 -13.04
CA TYR A 142 -2.37 -8.43 -13.71
C TYR A 142 -3.55 -8.16 -14.62
N SER A 143 -3.56 -8.82 -15.76
CA SER A 143 -4.67 -8.73 -16.70
C SER A 143 -4.84 -10.08 -17.38
N GLU A 144 -6.09 -10.58 -17.40
CA GLU A 144 -6.42 -11.79 -18.17
C GLU A 144 -6.31 -11.53 -19.66
N HIS A 145 -6.47 -10.27 -20.04
CA HIS A 145 -6.37 -9.87 -21.44
C HIS A 145 -5.36 -8.73 -21.54
N PRO A 146 -4.07 -9.05 -21.66
CA PRO A 146 -3.02 -8.03 -21.53
C PRO A 146 -3.22 -6.80 -22.41
N GLY A 147 -3.70 -6.99 -23.65
CA GLY A 147 -3.94 -5.83 -24.53
C GLY A 147 -5.01 -4.91 -23.98
N GLN A 148 -6.05 -5.47 -23.38
CA GLN A 148 -7.11 -4.67 -22.80
C GLN A 148 -6.59 -3.92 -21.57
N GLY A 149 -5.75 -4.57 -20.78
CA GLY A 149 -5.14 -3.92 -19.64
C GLY A 149 -4.32 -2.71 -20.06
N ASP A 150 -3.57 -2.85 -21.13
CA ASP A 150 -2.77 -1.75 -21.64
C ASP A 150 -3.65 -0.58 -22.06
N LYS A 151 -4.78 -0.87 -22.69
CA LYS A 151 -5.69 0.19 -23.09
C LYS A 151 -6.26 0.92 -21.89
N GLU A 152 -6.64 0.17 -20.88
CA GLU A 152 -7.15 0.78 -19.65
C GLU A 152 -6.12 1.71 -19.04
N ASP A 153 -4.88 1.25 -19.05
CA ASP A 153 -3.82 2.01 -18.43
C ASP A 153 -3.51 3.27 -19.23
N ALA A 154 -3.68 3.22 -20.51
CA ALA A 154 -3.39 4.36 -21.37
C ALA A 154 -4.46 5.44 -21.28
N ALA A 155 -5.64 5.07 -20.88
CA ALA A 155 -6.74 6.05 -20.75
C ALA A 155 -6.62 6.88 -19.46
#